data_e0aaae6e92e86b0d024d57f79da62956
#
_entry.id   e0aaae6e92e86b0d024d57f79da62956
#
_cell.length_a   1.000
_cell.length_b   1.000
_cell.length_c   1.000
_cell.angle_alpha   90.00
_cell.angle_beta   90.00
_cell.angle_gamma   90.00
#
_symmetry.space_group_name_H-M   'P 1'
#
loop_
_entity.id
_entity.type
_entity.pdbx_description
1 polymer ?
#
loop_
_entity_poly.entity_id
_entity_poly.type
_entity_poly.pdbx_seq_one_letter_code
_entity_poly.pdbx_strand_id
1 'polypeptide(L)'
;FEARYYAFKQDIEAMDHCITEINRLVDDTIWIMDMFDDLFDYLGMLADIGRKEEYNHLWAIIYQLSVKTTVLNLQRRLLELQMNFDKKYENQSKYETTALKYAEVSVSLSRENQLMMSNMIALRTNLQDLTMINHQVERENELLHKKSETDPLTGMYNRFRLNTYWEETFEEAYKHKIPIAFEILDIDYFKEFNDNYGHQAGDRCIKIVADC
;
A
#
# COMPACT_ATOMS: atom_id res chain seq x y z
N PHE A 1 -33.69 -9.09 -4.21
CA PHE A 1 -34.25 -8.36 -5.36
C PHE A 1 -35.68 -8.81 -5.64
N GLU A 2 -35.93 -10.10 -5.78
CA GLU A 2 -37.27 -10.67 -6.09
C GLU A 2 -38.33 -10.32 -5.06
N ALA A 3 -38.03 -10.45 -3.76
CA ALA A 3 -38.96 -10.08 -2.69
C ALA A 3 -39.41 -8.61 -2.80
N ARG A 4 -38.52 -7.69 -3.14
CA ARG A 4 -38.82 -6.27 -3.36
C ARG A 4 -39.67 -6.04 -4.61
N TYR A 5 -39.42 -6.80 -5.66
CA TYR A 5 -40.24 -6.77 -6.87
C TYR A 5 -41.68 -7.22 -6.60
N TYR A 6 -41.87 -8.33 -5.86
CA TYR A 6 -43.20 -8.82 -5.51
C TYR A 6 -43.93 -7.90 -4.51
N ALA A 7 -43.17 -7.30 -3.58
CA ALA A 7 -43.72 -6.26 -2.71
C ALA A 7 -44.28 -5.06 -3.51
N PHE A 8 -43.55 -4.61 -4.52
CA PHE A 8 -44.02 -3.54 -5.41
C PHE A 8 -45.23 -3.95 -6.26
N LYS A 9 -45.28 -5.21 -6.69
CA LYS A 9 -46.43 -5.78 -7.43
C LYS A 9 -47.64 -6.08 -6.57
N GLN A 10 -47.54 -5.97 -5.24
CA GLN A 10 -48.55 -6.36 -4.27
C GLN A 10 -48.95 -7.85 -4.34
N ASP A 11 -48.04 -8.69 -4.83
CA ASP A 11 -48.17 -10.16 -4.86
C ASP A 11 -47.66 -10.72 -3.53
N ILE A 12 -48.60 -10.84 -2.57
CA ILE A 12 -48.29 -11.20 -1.19
C ILE A 12 -47.78 -12.65 -1.11
N GLU A 13 -48.38 -13.59 -1.86
CA GLU A 13 -47.98 -15.01 -1.81
C GLU A 13 -46.54 -15.22 -2.30
N ALA A 14 -46.22 -14.65 -3.45
CA ALA A 14 -44.85 -14.74 -4.01
C ALA A 14 -43.82 -14.03 -3.13
N MET A 15 -44.19 -12.90 -2.54
CA MET A 15 -43.36 -12.19 -1.59
C MET A 15 -43.09 -13.02 -0.34
N ASP A 16 -44.12 -13.62 0.29
CA ASP A 16 -44.01 -14.45 1.50
C ASP A 16 -43.13 -15.69 1.22
N HIS A 17 -43.26 -16.30 0.06
CA HIS A 17 -42.39 -17.40 -0.34
C HIS A 17 -40.92 -16.97 -0.40
N CYS A 18 -40.62 -15.84 -1.05
CA CYS A 18 -39.25 -15.29 -1.10
C CYS A 18 -38.70 -14.96 0.29
N ILE A 19 -39.50 -14.37 1.15
CA ILE A 19 -39.10 -14.03 2.54
C ILE A 19 -38.75 -15.30 3.33
N THR A 20 -39.57 -16.34 3.21
CA THR A 20 -39.33 -17.63 3.88
C THR A 20 -38.04 -18.29 3.41
N GLU A 21 -37.77 -18.31 2.09
CA GLU A 21 -36.54 -18.88 1.54
C GLU A 21 -35.29 -18.07 1.96
N ILE A 22 -35.36 -16.74 1.96
CA ILE A 22 -34.24 -15.90 2.43
C ILE A 22 -33.95 -16.16 3.88
N ASN A 23 -34.95 -16.21 4.76
CA ASN A 23 -34.75 -16.48 6.19
C ASN A 23 -34.11 -17.86 6.40
N ARG A 24 -34.57 -18.89 5.69
CA ARG A 24 -33.96 -20.23 5.71
C ARG A 24 -32.49 -20.22 5.32
N LEU A 25 -32.14 -19.50 4.24
CA LEU A 25 -30.75 -19.37 3.77
C LEU A 25 -29.86 -18.63 4.75
N VAL A 26 -30.37 -17.61 5.43
CA VAL A 26 -29.63 -16.84 6.45
C VAL A 26 -29.31 -17.70 7.68
N ASP A 27 -30.23 -18.56 8.12
CA ASP A 27 -30.04 -19.47 9.25
C ASP A 27 -28.96 -20.54 8.95
N ASP A 28 -28.82 -20.95 7.69
CA ASP A 28 -27.90 -22.03 7.26
C ASP A 28 -26.51 -21.53 6.82
N THR A 29 -26.23 -20.21 6.70
CA THR A 29 -25.09 -19.75 5.92
C THR A 29 -24.01 -18.99 6.71
N ILE A 30 -22.76 -19.47 6.60
CA ILE A 30 -21.52 -18.83 7.08
C ILE A 30 -21.10 -17.62 6.20
N TRP A 31 -21.69 -17.44 5.02
CA TRP A 31 -21.27 -16.48 3.96
C TRP A 31 -21.91 -15.09 4.03
N ILE A 32 -22.48 -14.72 5.19
CA ILE A 32 -23.19 -13.44 5.39
C ILE A 32 -22.26 -12.22 5.14
N MET A 33 -20.94 -12.38 5.29
CA MET A 33 -19.98 -11.27 5.20
C MET A 33 -19.93 -10.59 3.83
N ASP A 34 -20.11 -11.34 2.74
CA ASP A 34 -20.05 -10.79 1.37
C ASP A 34 -21.39 -10.19 0.90
N MET A 35 -22.47 -10.40 1.65
CA MET A 35 -23.84 -10.01 1.28
C MET A 35 -24.43 -8.92 2.18
N PHE A 36 -23.61 -8.22 2.95
CA PHE A 36 -24.12 -7.26 3.92
C PHE A 36 -24.97 -6.14 3.30
N ASP A 37 -24.57 -5.59 2.18
CA ASP A 37 -25.31 -4.50 1.54
C ASP A 37 -26.69 -4.97 1.07
N ASP A 38 -26.79 -6.18 0.50
CA ASP A 38 -28.06 -6.78 0.10
C ASP A 38 -28.97 -7.07 1.30
N LEU A 39 -28.38 -7.50 2.44
CA LEU A 39 -29.09 -7.75 3.68
C LEU A 39 -29.56 -6.45 4.34
N PHE A 40 -28.81 -5.36 4.24
CA PHE A 40 -29.27 -4.04 4.67
C PHE A 40 -30.47 -3.55 3.87
N ASP A 41 -30.41 -3.67 2.55
CA ASP A 41 -31.51 -3.31 1.67
C ASP A 41 -32.75 -4.17 1.96
N TYR A 42 -32.55 -5.45 2.26
CA TYR A 42 -33.63 -6.36 2.64
C TYR A 42 -34.25 -6.02 3.98
N LEU A 43 -33.44 -5.70 5.01
CA LEU A 43 -33.92 -5.19 6.30
C LEU A 43 -34.75 -3.92 6.13
N GLY A 44 -34.28 -2.97 5.31
CA GLY A 44 -35.00 -1.75 4.99
C GLY A 44 -36.37 -2.05 4.38
N MET A 45 -36.42 -2.98 3.42
CA MET A 45 -37.68 -3.44 2.80
C MET A 45 -38.65 -4.04 3.82
N LEU A 46 -38.18 -4.97 4.71
CA LEU A 46 -39.02 -5.57 5.75
C LEU A 46 -39.62 -4.52 6.69
N ALA A 47 -38.80 -3.49 7.05
CA ALA A 47 -39.29 -2.38 7.85
C ALA A 47 -40.34 -1.53 7.11
N ASP A 48 -40.21 -1.36 5.77
CA ASP A 48 -41.15 -0.55 5.00
C ASP A 48 -42.52 -1.24 4.84
N ILE A 49 -42.52 -2.55 4.59
CA ILE A 49 -43.75 -3.33 4.43
C ILE A 49 -44.36 -3.78 5.76
N GLY A 50 -43.72 -3.47 6.92
CA GLY A 50 -44.25 -3.73 8.28
C GLY A 50 -44.07 -5.16 8.76
N ARG A 51 -43.16 -5.94 8.17
CA ARG A 51 -42.81 -7.31 8.59
C ARG A 51 -41.88 -7.29 9.82
N LYS A 52 -42.45 -7.01 10.99
CA LYS A 52 -41.69 -6.77 12.23
C LYS A 52 -40.97 -8.01 12.77
N GLU A 53 -41.59 -9.17 12.71
CA GLU A 53 -41.01 -10.41 13.25
C GLU A 53 -39.80 -10.82 12.45
N GLU A 54 -39.91 -10.84 11.13
CA GLU A 54 -38.83 -11.18 10.20
C GLU A 54 -37.69 -10.15 10.26
N TYR A 55 -38.04 -8.87 10.38
CA TYR A 55 -37.06 -7.82 10.59
C TYR A 55 -36.25 -8.06 11.86
N ASN A 56 -36.90 -8.26 12.99
CA ASN A 56 -36.23 -8.44 14.28
C ASN A 56 -35.36 -9.71 14.29
N HIS A 57 -35.85 -10.80 13.69
CA HIS A 57 -35.08 -12.04 13.57
C HIS A 57 -33.80 -11.85 12.77
N LEU A 58 -33.90 -11.34 11.56
CA LEU A 58 -32.77 -11.09 10.69
C LEU A 58 -31.78 -10.08 11.29
N TRP A 59 -32.29 -8.96 11.85
CA TRP A 59 -31.47 -7.95 12.50
C TRP A 59 -30.66 -8.54 13.66
N ALA A 60 -31.26 -9.39 14.49
CA ALA A 60 -30.56 -10.02 15.61
C ALA A 60 -29.42 -10.91 15.17
N ILE A 61 -29.60 -11.70 14.11
CA ILE A 61 -28.54 -12.57 13.53
C ILE A 61 -27.38 -11.73 13.04
N ILE A 62 -27.64 -10.71 12.21
CA ILE A 62 -26.59 -9.88 11.62
C ILE A 62 -25.87 -9.07 12.71
N TYR A 63 -26.61 -8.55 13.69
CA TYR A 63 -26.03 -7.80 14.80
C TYR A 63 -25.12 -8.67 15.67
N GLN A 64 -25.51 -9.89 16.02
CA GLN A 64 -24.66 -10.83 16.75
C GLN A 64 -23.38 -11.14 15.98
N LEU A 65 -23.48 -11.32 14.66
CA LEU A 65 -22.33 -11.58 13.80
C LEU A 65 -21.38 -10.36 13.77
N SER A 66 -21.93 -9.15 13.66
CA SER A 66 -21.16 -7.92 13.66
C SER A 66 -20.41 -7.68 14.99
N VAL A 67 -21.00 -8.11 16.11
CA VAL A 67 -20.34 -8.07 17.43
C VAL A 67 -19.23 -9.11 17.52
N LYS A 68 -19.47 -10.34 17.04
CA LYS A 68 -18.45 -11.40 17.01
C LYS A 68 -17.22 -11.03 16.16
N THR A 69 -17.45 -10.39 15.03
CA THR A 69 -16.39 -9.98 14.10
C THR A 69 -15.77 -8.61 14.43
N THR A 70 -16.29 -7.95 15.48
CA THR A 70 -15.84 -6.63 15.94
C THR A 70 -15.87 -5.52 14.86
N VAL A 71 -16.72 -5.66 13.84
CA VAL A 71 -16.84 -4.69 12.73
C VAL A 71 -17.73 -3.53 13.16
N LEU A 72 -17.15 -2.49 13.79
CA LEU A 72 -17.87 -1.35 14.36
C LEU A 72 -18.71 -0.58 13.33
N ASN A 73 -18.23 -0.48 12.08
CA ASN A 73 -18.99 0.21 11.03
C ASN A 73 -20.31 -0.49 10.70
N LEU A 74 -20.30 -1.82 10.69
CA LEU A 74 -21.51 -2.63 10.52
C LEU A 74 -22.47 -2.47 11.70
N GLN A 75 -21.95 -2.55 12.92
CA GLN A 75 -22.77 -2.33 14.12
C GLN A 75 -23.44 -0.95 14.08
N ARG A 76 -22.71 0.10 13.70
CA ARG A 76 -23.26 1.45 13.58
C ARG A 76 -24.40 1.52 12.56
N ARG A 77 -24.22 0.95 11.35
CA ARG A 77 -25.25 0.91 10.30
C ARG A 77 -26.49 0.13 10.74
N LEU A 78 -26.31 -1.01 11.41
CA LEU A 78 -27.42 -1.80 11.95
C LEU A 78 -28.21 -1.05 13.02
N LEU A 79 -27.50 -0.37 13.92
CA LEU A 79 -28.16 0.44 14.97
C LEU A 79 -28.90 1.63 14.37
N GLU A 80 -28.41 2.24 13.30
CA GLU A 80 -29.09 3.30 12.56
C GLU A 80 -30.41 2.81 11.94
N LEU A 81 -30.41 1.64 11.33
CA LEU A 81 -31.63 1.00 10.84
C LEU A 81 -32.60 0.68 11.98
N GLN A 82 -32.09 0.15 13.09
CA GLN A 82 -32.92 -0.15 14.27
C GLN A 82 -33.52 1.11 14.87
N MET A 83 -32.82 2.21 14.97
CA MET A 83 -33.35 3.50 15.41
C MET A 83 -34.54 3.96 14.56
N ASN A 84 -34.40 3.83 13.21
CA ASN A 84 -35.50 4.17 12.31
C ASN A 84 -36.70 3.25 12.48
N PHE A 85 -36.46 1.96 12.67
CA PHE A 85 -37.48 0.97 12.95
C PHE A 85 -38.19 1.24 14.30
N ASP A 86 -37.43 1.46 15.38
CA ASP A 86 -37.95 1.76 16.71
C ASP A 86 -38.82 3.04 16.72
N LYS A 87 -38.36 4.07 16.00
CA LYS A 87 -39.11 5.32 15.83
C LYS A 87 -40.46 5.12 15.13
N LYS A 88 -40.52 4.17 14.17
CA LYS A 88 -41.70 3.93 13.34
C LYS A 88 -42.71 2.97 14.04
N TYR A 89 -42.19 1.97 14.72
CA TYR A 89 -43.00 0.83 15.16
C TYR A 89 -42.99 0.57 16.66
N GLU A 90 -42.04 1.13 17.41
CA GLU A 90 -41.82 0.86 18.81
C GLU A 90 -42.06 2.10 19.68
N ASN A 91 -41.82 1.97 20.98
CA ASN A 91 -41.97 3.07 21.91
C ASN A 91 -40.68 3.91 22.06
N GLN A 92 -40.84 5.13 22.62
CA GLN A 92 -39.75 6.07 22.84
C GLN A 92 -38.60 5.48 23.67
N SER A 93 -38.87 4.62 24.64
CA SER A 93 -37.82 4.00 25.48
C SER A 93 -36.89 3.05 24.70
N LYS A 94 -37.45 2.28 23.74
CA LYS A 94 -36.61 1.43 22.86
C LYS A 94 -35.75 2.26 21.95
N TYR A 95 -36.32 3.29 21.33
CA TYR A 95 -35.57 4.24 20.50
C TYR A 95 -34.40 4.85 21.29
N GLU A 96 -34.62 5.35 22.50
CA GLU A 96 -33.57 5.94 23.33
C GLU A 96 -32.47 4.93 23.69
N THR A 97 -32.85 3.67 23.99
CA THR A 97 -31.89 2.61 24.27
C THR A 97 -30.99 2.31 23.04
N THR A 98 -31.60 2.22 21.85
CA THR A 98 -30.87 2.00 20.59
C THR A 98 -29.98 3.20 20.25
N ALA A 99 -30.47 4.43 20.48
CA ALA A 99 -29.73 5.65 20.26
C ALA A 99 -28.47 5.75 21.14
N LEU A 100 -28.56 5.33 22.40
CA LEU A 100 -27.39 5.26 23.29
C LEU A 100 -26.35 4.28 22.78
N LYS A 101 -26.76 3.08 22.38
CA LYS A 101 -25.83 2.10 21.78
C LYS A 101 -25.18 2.62 20.46
N TYR A 102 -25.97 3.29 19.63
CA TYR A 102 -25.47 3.93 18.41
C TYR A 102 -24.41 4.98 18.75
N ALA A 103 -24.63 5.82 19.76
CA ALA A 103 -23.66 6.82 20.19
C ALA A 103 -22.37 6.18 20.71
N GLU A 104 -22.44 5.12 21.52
CA GLU A 104 -21.28 4.40 22.04
C GLU A 104 -20.42 3.79 20.90
N VAL A 105 -21.07 3.10 19.94
CA VAL A 105 -20.40 2.51 18.79
C VAL A 105 -19.79 3.60 17.88
N SER A 106 -20.50 4.72 17.69
CA SER A 106 -20.01 5.84 16.89
C SER A 106 -18.77 6.50 17.50
N VAL A 107 -18.72 6.65 18.83
CA VAL A 107 -17.53 7.16 19.54
C VAL A 107 -16.36 6.18 19.41
N SER A 108 -16.62 4.88 19.55
CA SER A 108 -15.59 3.85 19.41
C SER A 108 -15.02 3.82 17.98
N LEU A 109 -15.87 3.88 16.96
CA LEU A 109 -15.50 3.95 15.57
C LEU A 109 -14.69 5.23 15.25
N SER A 110 -15.09 6.37 15.80
CA SER A 110 -14.35 7.62 15.64
C SER A 110 -12.95 7.53 16.22
N ARG A 111 -12.79 6.90 17.38
CA ARG A 111 -11.48 6.67 18.02
C ARG A 111 -10.60 5.74 17.17
N GLU A 112 -11.16 4.65 16.66
CA GLU A 112 -10.44 3.72 15.78
C GLU A 112 -9.96 4.42 14.51
N ASN A 113 -10.81 5.20 13.87
CA ASN A 113 -10.44 5.99 12.68
C ASN A 113 -9.35 7.03 12.97
N GLN A 114 -9.38 7.69 14.13
CA GLN A 114 -8.33 8.62 14.53
C GLN A 114 -6.97 7.93 14.73
N LEU A 115 -6.96 6.75 15.37
CA LEU A 115 -5.75 5.95 15.53
C LEU A 115 -5.20 5.48 14.19
N MET A 116 -6.06 4.99 13.30
CA MET A 116 -5.67 4.58 11.95
C MET A 116 -5.06 5.75 11.17
N MET A 117 -5.69 6.93 11.21
CA MET A 117 -5.18 8.14 10.56
C MET A 117 -3.81 8.54 11.11
N SER A 118 -3.65 8.53 12.44
CA SER A 118 -2.37 8.83 13.09
C SER A 118 -1.26 7.87 12.65
N ASN A 119 -1.55 6.57 12.60
CA ASN A 119 -0.61 5.55 12.15
C ASN A 119 -0.25 5.72 10.66
N MET A 120 -1.24 6.05 9.81
CA MET A 120 -0.98 6.35 8.39
C MET A 120 -0.06 7.57 8.21
N ILE A 121 -0.27 8.64 8.99
CA ILE A 121 0.59 9.84 8.95
C ILE A 121 2.00 9.46 9.38
N ALA A 122 2.18 8.73 10.50
CA ALA A 122 3.48 8.29 10.98
C ALA A 122 4.21 7.41 9.95
N LEU A 123 3.50 6.46 9.34
CA LEU A 123 4.06 5.60 8.29
C LEU A 123 4.52 6.42 7.07
N ARG A 124 3.71 7.38 6.64
CA ARG A 124 4.06 8.26 5.51
C ARG A 124 5.30 9.09 5.80
N THR A 125 5.42 9.65 7.01
CA THR A 125 6.60 10.42 7.43
C THR A 125 7.85 9.53 7.42
N ASN A 126 7.78 8.33 7.99
CA ASN A 126 8.91 7.39 7.99
C ASN A 126 9.35 6.99 6.57
N LEU A 127 8.39 6.78 5.65
CA LEU A 127 8.70 6.48 4.24
C LEU A 127 9.41 7.66 3.56
N GLN A 128 8.98 8.89 3.84
CA GLN A 128 9.64 10.09 3.30
C GLN A 128 11.08 10.22 3.82
N ASP A 129 11.30 10.00 5.11
CA ASP A 129 12.64 10.04 5.72
C ASP A 129 13.56 8.97 5.13
N LEU A 130 13.08 7.74 4.96
CA LEU A 130 13.83 6.65 4.31
C LEU A 130 14.20 6.98 2.86
N THR A 131 13.29 7.60 2.12
CA THR A 131 13.56 8.02 0.74
C THR A 131 14.65 9.09 0.68
N MET A 132 14.63 10.06 1.59
CA MET A 132 15.67 11.09 1.69
C MET A 132 17.05 10.50 2.03
N ILE A 133 17.10 9.55 2.98
CA ILE A 133 18.34 8.86 3.36
C ILE A 133 18.90 8.07 2.17
N ASN A 134 18.06 7.32 1.46
CA ASN A 134 18.49 6.58 0.27
C ASN A 134 19.09 7.49 -0.81
N HIS A 135 18.45 8.62 -1.11
CA HIS A 135 19.02 9.59 -2.07
C HIS A 135 20.34 10.22 -1.59
N GLN A 136 20.51 10.35 -0.28
CA GLN A 136 21.79 10.82 0.26
C GLN A 136 22.89 9.76 0.09
N VAL A 137 22.61 8.51 0.43
CA VAL A 137 23.53 7.37 0.28
C VAL A 137 23.90 7.16 -1.19
N GLU A 138 22.94 7.26 -2.10
CA GLU A 138 23.22 7.18 -3.56
C GLU A 138 24.20 8.27 -4.00
N ARG A 139 23.97 9.53 -3.60
CA ARG A 139 24.87 10.65 -3.93
C ARG A 139 26.27 10.47 -3.34
N GLU A 140 26.38 10.00 -2.10
CA GLU A 140 27.67 9.71 -1.48
C GLU A 140 28.40 8.58 -2.19
N ASN A 141 27.68 7.51 -2.60
CA ASN A 141 28.25 6.43 -3.39
C ASN A 141 28.75 6.91 -4.77
N GLU A 142 27.97 7.75 -5.48
CA GLU A 142 28.41 8.34 -6.74
C GLU A 142 29.71 9.16 -6.58
N LEU A 143 29.79 9.96 -5.50
CA LEU A 143 31.00 10.73 -5.20
C LEU A 143 32.21 9.84 -4.87
N LEU A 144 31.99 8.75 -4.12
CA LEU A 144 33.02 7.76 -3.82
C LEU A 144 33.48 7.02 -5.08
N HIS A 145 32.55 6.65 -5.96
CA HIS A 145 32.87 6.05 -7.27
C HIS A 145 33.72 6.99 -8.12
N LYS A 146 33.34 8.27 -8.26
CA LYS A 146 34.13 9.26 -9.01
C LYS A 146 35.52 9.44 -8.44
N LYS A 147 35.70 9.48 -7.12
CA LYS A 147 36.99 9.53 -6.45
C LYS A 147 37.81 8.25 -6.63
N SER A 148 37.15 7.10 -6.77
CA SER A 148 37.77 5.79 -6.97
C SER A 148 38.10 5.49 -8.42
N GLU A 149 37.70 6.33 -9.39
CA GLU A 149 37.90 6.12 -10.82
C GLU A 149 39.23 6.70 -11.35
N THR A 150 39.87 7.56 -10.55
CA THR A 150 41.10 8.25 -10.94
C THR A 150 42.29 7.78 -10.13
N ASP A 151 43.46 7.81 -10.75
CA ASP A 151 44.77 7.63 -10.10
C ASP A 151 45.16 8.91 -9.33
N PRO A 152 45.48 8.85 -8.02
CA PRO A 152 45.75 10.04 -7.21
C PRO A 152 47.06 10.78 -7.59
N LEU A 153 47.98 10.10 -8.28
CA LEU A 153 49.24 10.71 -8.68
C LEU A 153 49.11 11.53 -9.99
N THR A 154 48.41 10.95 -10.98
CA THR A 154 48.32 11.50 -12.32
C THR A 154 47.01 12.20 -12.64
N GLY A 155 45.93 11.91 -11.86
CA GLY A 155 44.59 12.39 -12.16
C GLY A 155 43.92 11.69 -13.34
N MET A 156 44.65 10.80 -14.07
CA MET A 156 44.08 10.00 -15.15
C MET A 156 43.09 8.94 -14.61
N TYR A 157 42.29 8.35 -15.47
CA TYR A 157 41.47 7.21 -15.09
C TYR A 157 42.32 6.04 -14.62
N ASN A 158 41.93 5.42 -13.51
CA ASN A 158 42.64 4.25 -13.01
C ASN A 158 42.18 2.96 -13.72
N ARG A 159 42.82 1.83 -13.38
CA ARG A 159 42.52 0.53 -13.96
C ARG A 159 41.05 0.10 -13.80
N PHE A 160 40.41 0.48 -12.71
CA PHE A 160 38.99 0.16 -12.47
C PHE A 160 38.12 0.84 -13.53
N ARG A 161 38.31 2.14 -13.75
CA ARG A 161 37.56 2.91 -14.76
C ARG A 161 37.85 2.44 -16.18
N LEU A 162 39.09 2.08 -16.44
CA LEU A 162 39.50 1.55 -17.76
C LEU A 162 38.74 0.27 -18.10
N ASN A 163 38.60 -0.67 -17.12
CA ASN A 163 37.92 -1.93 -17.37
C ASN A 163 36.41 -1.69 -17.63
N THR A 164 35.74 -0.84 -16.85
CA THR A 164 34.33 -0.51 -17.05
C THR A 164 34.11 0.18 -18.43
N TYR A 165 34.96 1.17 -18.76
CA TYR A 165 34.87 1.89 -20.02
C TYR A 165 35.13 0.97 -21.22
N TRP A 166 36.07 0.02 -21.08
CA TRP A 166 36.38 -0.94 -22.11
C TRP A 166 35.20 -1.87 -22.42
N GLU A 167 34.56 -2.41 -21.40
CA GLU A 167 33.40 -3.29 -21.59
C GLU A 167 32.26 -2.55 -22.32
N GLU A 168 31.89 -1.35 -21.86
CA GLU A 168 30.85 -0.52 -22.46
C GLU A 168 31.19 -0.15 -23.92
N THR A 169 32.41 0.35 -24.16
CA THR A 169 32.86 0.82 -25.48
C THR A 169 33.00 -0.33 -26.47
N PHE A 170 33.50 -1.49 -26.02
CA PHE A 170 33.66 -2.66 -26.86
C PHE A 170 32.32 -3.21 -27.34
N GLU A 171 31.33 -3.34 -26.45
CA GLU A 171 30.02 -3.80 -26.84
C GLU A 171 29.35 -2.88 -27.86
N GLU A 172 29.43 -1.57 -27.63
CA GLU A 172 28.86 -0.58 -28.52
C GLU A 172 29.54 -0.59 -29.90
N ALA A 173 30.86 -0.60 -29.92
CA ALA A 173 31.62 -0.65 -31.16
C ALA A 173 31.41 -1.95 -31.93
N TYR A 174 31.32 -3.09 -31.23
CA TYR A 174 31.02 -4.38 -31.85
C TYR A 174 29.63 -4.37 -32.49
N LYS A 175 28.62 -3.87 -31.78
CA LYS A 175 27.23 -3.77 -32.25
C LYS A 175 27.12 -2.87 -33.51
N HIS A 176 27.83 -1.76 -33.49
CA HIS A 176 27.77 -0.77 -34.57
C HIS A 176 28.88 -0.93 -35.63
N LYS A 177 29.74 -1.96 -35.50
CA LYS A 177 30.89 -2.23 -36.39
C LYS A 177 31.85 -1.04 -36.52
N ILE A 178 32.10 -0.35 -35.39
CA ILE A 178 33.03 0.77 -35.31
C ILE A 178 34.41 0.21 -34.95
N PRO A 179 35.50 0.59 -35.68
CA PRO A 179 36.84 0.15 -35.33
C PRO A 179 37.30 0.79 -34.01
N ILE A 180 37.95 0.00 -33.14
CA ILE A 180 38.58 0.47 -31.89
C ILE A 180 40.10 0.31 -32.05
N ALA A 181 40.85 1.32 -31.59
CA ALA A 181 42.29 1.22 -31.39
C ALA A 181 42.61 1.21 -29.90
N PHE A 182 43.55 0.39 -29.49
CA PHE A 182 44.02 0.30 -28.11
C PHE A 182 45.57 0.47 -28.12
N GLU A 183 46.08 1.36 -27.28
CA GLU A 183 47.50 1.68 -27.17
C GLU A 183 47.96 1.48 -25.73
N ILE A 184 49.14 0.91 -25.55
CA ILE A 184 49.80 0.76 -24.24
C ILE A 184 51.13 1.50 -24.36
N LEU A 185 51.37 2.39 -23.39
CA LEU A 185 52.61 3.16 -23.27
C LEU A 185 53.36 2.71 -22.03
N ASP A 186 54.70 2.62 -22.13
CA ASP A 186 55.60 2.34 -21.01
C ASP A 186 56.81 3.26 -21.08
N ILE A 187 57.39 3.60 -19.93
CA ILE A 187 58.57 4.48 -19.84
C ILE A 187 59.84 3.60 -19.81
N ASP A 188 60.62 3.66 -20.86
CA ASP A 188 61.91 2.94 -20.96
C ASP A 188 62.85 3.34 -19.82
N TYR A 189 63.48 2.35 -19.22
CA TYR A 189 64.46 2.53 -18.12
C TYR A 189 63.95 3.29 -16.89
N PHE A 190 62.63 3.29 -16.63
CA PHE A 190 62.02 4.05 -15.51
C PHE A 190 62.57 3.65 -14.14
N LYS A 191 62.90 2.37 -13.96
CA LYS A 191 63.54 1.91 -12.74
C LYS A 191 64.90 2.54 -12.50
N GLU A 192 65.78 2.56 -13.55
CA GLU A 192 67.10 3.18 -13.46
C GLU A 192 67.01 4.69 -13.23
N PHE A 193 66.02 5.35 -13.81
CA PHE A 193 65.70 6.75 -13.54
C PHE A 193 65.37 6.99 -12.07
N ASN A 194 64.51 6.15 -11.47
CA ASN A 194 64.16 6.23 -10.04
C ASN A 194 65.37 5.98 -9.15
N ASP A 195 66.18 4.99 -9.49
CA ASP A 195 67.39 4.65 -8.71
C ASP A 195 68.42 5.79 -8.69
N ASN A 196 68.54 6.52 -9.82
CA ASN A 196 69.48 7.64 -9.93
C ASN A 196 68.97 8.97 -9.40
N TYR A 197 67.66 9.28 -9.55
CA TYR A 197 67.08 10.59 -9.27
C TYR A 197 66.04 10.59 -8.15
N GLY A 198 65.74 9.40 -7.61
CA GLY A 198 64.79 9.21 -6.53
C GLY A 198 63.33 9.19 -6.97
N HIS A 199 62.47 8.59 -6.15
CA HIS A 199 61.03 8.37 -6.45
C HIS A 199 60.28 9.68 -6.69
N GLN A 200 60.61 10.77 -6.01
CA GLN A 200 59.96 12.06 -6.28
C GLN A 200 60.19 12.61 -7.68
N ALA A 201 61.36 12.30 -8.27
CA ALA A 201 61.64 12.64 -9.66
C ALA A 201 60.86 11.71 -10.63
N GLY A 202 60.75 10.42 -10.27
CA GLY A 202 59.91 9.47 -10.98
C GLY A 202 58.42 9.86 -10.97
N ASP A 203 57.88 10.27 -9.84
CA ASP A 203 56.50 10.76 -9.75
C ASP A 203 56.25 11.97 -10.67
N ARG A 204 57.22 12.90 -10.75
CA ARG A 204 57.12 14.03 -11.70
C ARG A 204 57.18 13.56 -13.15
N CYS A 205 58.05 12.58 -13.43
CA CYS A 205 58.17 12.00 -14.80
C CYS A 205 56.84 11.38 -15.22
N ILE A 206 56.22 10.54 -14.37
CA ILE A 206 54.90 9.92 -14.64
C ILE A 206 53.87 10.99 -14.92
N LYS A 207 53.80 12.06 -14.09
CA LYS A 207 52.85 13.18 -14.30
C LYS A 207 53.04 13.84 -15.68
N ILE A 208 54.29 14.12 -16.06
CA ILE A 208 54.57 14.74 -17.36
C ILE A 208 54.11 13.84 -18.51
N VAL A 209 54.37 12.53 -18.41
CA VAL A 209 53.94 11.58 -19.46
C VAL A 209 52.39 11.48 -19.47
N ALA A 210 51.75 11.59 -18.34
CA ALA A 210 50.27 11.55 -18.25
C ALA A 210 49.61 12.82 -18.83
N ASP A 211 50.31 13.95 -18.83
CA ASP A 211 49.83 15.24 -19.37
C ASP A 211 50.11 15.42 -20.89
N CYS A 212 50.86 14.49 -21.55
CA CYS A 212 51.14 14.51 -22.97
C CYS A 212 50.05 13.85 -23.78
#